data_eca53832ccf2779059022401c95d5fd4
#
_entry.id   eca53832ccf2779059022401c95d5fd4
#
_cell.length_a   1.000
_cell.length_b   1.000
_cell.length_c   1.000
_cell.angle_alpha   90.00
_cell.angle_beta   90.00
_cell.angle_gamma   90.00
#
_symmetry.space_group_name_H-M   'P 1'
#
loop_
_entity.id
_entity.type
_entity.pdbx_description
1 polymer ?
#
loop_
_entity_poly.entity_id
_entity_poly.type
_entity_poly.pdbx_seq_one_letter_code
_entity_poly.pdbx_strand_id
1 'polypeptide(L)'
;YSKDRAYAFENQLNENTGSVMVKRLQDYRKPESEAMIPMMVFAPTIVNDGRRLLISPQPISYLTTHRNDSNFNFKTTYDEVEFSDLFREQQAGNIRFSSVLRMNATFPYILPAVSLPSEPMIQVMDAGIRDNTGMKTSLRFLHTFRKWIEENTSGVIFVDIRDSHKERPIEEQPRKTFIENITTPLGNIYGNLLTIQDYNQDESYEYAKAWLTSPFDFI
;
A
#
# COMPACT_ATOMS: atom_id res chain seq x y z
N TYR A 1 18.96 -3.64 17.47
CA TYR A 1 18.76 -4.08 16.07
C TYR A 1 19.43 -5.44 15.90
N SER A 2 18.65 -6.51 15.75
CA SER A 2 19.21 -7.77 15.29
C SER A 2 19.58 -7.62 13.80
N LYS A 3 20.80 -8.05 13.44
CA LYS A 3 21.23 -8.14 12.04
C LYS A 3 20.57 -9.36 11.40
N ASP A 4 19.27 -9.25 11.13
CA ASP A 4 18.48 -10.29 10.49
C ASP A 4 18.45 -10.15 8.95
N ARG A 5 17.70 -11.01 8.27
CA ARG A 5 17.54 -10.96 6.82
C ARG A 5 16.98 -9.63 6.32
N ALA A 6 16.15 -8.96 7.12
CA ALA A 6 15.59 -7.68 6.77
C ALA A 6 16.62 -6.56 6.80
N TYR A 7 17.55 -6.59 7.77
CA TYR A 7 18.71 -5.69 7.79
C TYR A 7 19.62 -5.89 6.57
N ALA A 8 19.89 -7.16 6.21
CA ALA A 8 20.67 -7.47 5.01
C ALA A 8 19.97 -6.95 3.74
N PHE A 9 18.66 -7.09 3.64
CA PHE A 9 17.87 -6.56 2.52
C PHE A 9 17.98 -5.02 2.41
N GLU A 10 17.80 -4.28 3.50
CA GLU A 10 17.93 -2.82 3.49
C GLU A 10 19.34 -2.36 3.06
N ASN A 11 20.38 -3.04 3.56
CA ASN A 11 21.75 -2.72 3.19
C ASN A 11 22.00 -2.99 1.70
N GLN A 12 21.59 -4.16 1.21
CA GLN A 12 21.78 -4.51 -0.19
C GLN A 12 21.02 -3.55 -1.12
N LEU A 13 19.79 -3.16 -0.74
CA LEU A 13 19.02 -2.17 -1.46
C LEU A 13 19.75 -0.82 -1.52
N ASN A 14 20.31 -0.37 -0.41
CA ASN A 14 21.06 0.88 -0.35
C ASN A 14 22.35 0.81 -1.19
N GLU A 15 23.09 -0.29 -1.15
CA GLU A 15 24.29 -0.50 -1.96
C GLU A 15 23.95 -0.50 -3.46
N ASN A 16 22.96 -1.28 -3.86
CA ASN A 16 22.53 -1.40 -5.27
C ASN A 16 22.03 -0.09 -5.87
N THR A 17 21.50 0.80 -5.03
CA THR A 17 20.97 2.11 -5.46
C THR A 17 21.99 3.26 -5.27
N GLY A 18 23.25 2.96 -5.01
CA GLY A 18 24.26 3.98 -4.76
C GLY A 18 23.92 4.87 -3.55
N SER A 19 23.29 4.30 -2.53
CA SER A 19 22.87 4.97 -1.30
C SER A 19 21.79 6.06 -1.48
N VAL A 20 21.11 6.12 -2.60
CA VAL A 20 20.00 7.09 -2.82
C VAL A 20 18.87 6.86 -1.82
N MET A 21 18.66 5.61 -1.39
CA MET A 21 17.57 5.21 -0.50
C MET A 21 17.89 5.38 1.01
N VAL A 22 19.07 5.87 1.36
CA VAL A 22 19.44 6.15 2.76
C VAL A 22 18.73 7.38 3.33
N LYS A 23 18.21 8.26 2.46
CA LYS A 23 17.47 9.46 2.85
C LYS A 23 16.31 9.12 3.81
N ARG A 24 15.93 10.10 4.60
CA ARG A 24 14.76 10.00 5.46
C ARG A 24 13.49 10.33 4.68
N LEU A 25 12.36 9.81 5.14
CA LEU A 25 11.07 10.06 4.50
C LEU A 25 10.79 11.57 4.34
N GLN A 26 11.08 12.36 5.37
CA GLN A 26 10.90 13.83 5.35
C GLN A 26 11.74 14.56 4.29
N ASP A 27 12.86 13.99 3.84
CA ASP A 27 13.74 14.61 2.83
C ASP A 27 13.08 14.68 1.46
N TYR A 28 12.06 13.87 1.23
CA TYR A 28 11.25 13.87 0.01
C TYR A 28 10.08 14.85 0.05
N ARG A 29 9.76 15.44 1.21
CA ARG A 29 8.61 16.34 1.38
C ARG A 29 8.68 17.56 0.47
N LYS A 30 9.83 18.21 0.42
CA LYS A 30 10.03 19.39 -0.43
C LYS A 30 10.01 19.04 -1.91
N PRO A 31 10.78 18.04 -2.41
CA PRO A 31 10.70 17.62 -3.81
C PRO A 31 9.28 17.25 -4.27
N GLU A 32 8.48 16.58 -3.46
CA GLU A 32 7.08 16.30 -3.78
C GLU A 32 6.23 17.57 -3.85
N SER A 33 6.35 18.47 -2.88
CA SER A 33 5.56 19.71 -2.84
C SER A 33 5.89 20.67 -3.99
N GLU A 34 7.09 20.56 -4.56
CA GLU A 34 7.55 21.32 -5.73
C GLU A 34 7.30 20.56 -7.05
N ALA A 35 6.58 19.43 -7.02
CA ALA A 35 6.31 18.57 -8.17
C ALA A 35 7.57 18.10 -8.92
N MET A 36 8.73 18.03 -8.24
CA MET A 36 9.97 17.49 -8.80
C MET A 36 9.96 15.96 -8.85
N ILE A 37 9.19 15.34 -7.98
CA ILE A 37 8.92 13.90 -7.93
C ILE A 37 7.41 13.68 -7.68
N PRO A 38 6.85 12.53 -8.09
CA PRO A 38 5.48 12.17 -7.76
C PRO A 38 5.27 12.08 -6.26
N MET A 39 4.02 12.34 -5.81
CA MET A 39 3.62 12.06 -4.43
C MET A 39 3.63 10.56 -4.18
N MET A 40 4.23 10.15 -3.07
CA MET A 40 4.35 8.75 -2.69
C MET A 40 3.44 8.42 -1.52
N VAL A 41 2.69 7.33 -1.66
CA VAL A 41 1.89 6.76 -0.57
C VAL A 41 2.17 5.26 -0.49
N PHE A 42 2.69 4.81 0.63
CA PHE A 42 2.92 3.40 0.95
C PHE A 42 1.80 2.92 1.86
N ALA A 43 1.37 1.69 1.68
CA ALA A 43 0.21 1.15 2.40
C ALA A 43 0.45 -0.26 2.98
N PRO A 44 1.53 -0.51 3.75
CA PRO A 44 1.73 -1.81 4.37
C PRO A 44 0.54 -2.19 5.26
N THR A 45 0.33 -3.49 5.42
CA THR A 45 -0.78 -4.04 6.19
C THR A 45 -0.40 -4.18 7.66
N ILE A 46 -1.21 -3.68 8.58
CA ILE A 46 -1.10 -3.92 10.02
C ILE A 46 -1.53 -5.35 10.31
N VAL A 47 -0.64 -6.18 10.84
CA VAL A 47 -0.90 -7.60 11.12
C VAL A 47 -1.94 -7.77 12.24
N ASN A 48 -1.92 -6.86 13.21
CA ASN A 48 -2.75 -6.95 14.42
C ASN A 48 -4.26 -6.93 14.13
N ASP A 49 -4.70 -6.19 13.10
CA ASP A 49 -6.12 -5.96 12.82
C ASP A 49 -6.47 -5.88 11.33
N GLY A 50 -5.48 -6.01 10.45
CA GLY A 50 -5.65 -5.98 9.00
C GLY A 50 -5.90 -4.61 8.40
N ARG A 51 -5.79 -3.52 9.16
CA ARG A 51 -5.86 -2.15 8.60
C ARG A 51 -4.63 -1.82 7.76
N ARG A 52 -4.75 -0.84 6.89
CA ARG A 52 -3.63 -0.31 6.12
C ARG A 52 -2.96 0.82 6.89
N LEU A 53 -1.62 0.79 6.97
CA LEU A 53 -0.83 1.87 7.54
C LEU A 53 -0.36 2.77 6.40
N LEU A 54 -0.98 3.93 6.25
CA LEU A 54 -0.59 4.86 5.19
C LEU A 54 0.63 5.67 5.61
N ILE A 55 1.70 5.58 4.80
CA ILE A 55 2.97 6.26 5.03
C ILE A 55 3.27 7.15 3.83
N SER A 56 3.48 8.44 4.06
CA SER A 56 3.81 9.41 3.02
C SER A 56 4.73 10.51 3.56
N PRO A 57 5.58 11.13 2.73
CA PRO A 57 6.28 12.34 3.08
C PRO A 57 5.34 13.50 3.42
N GLN A 58 4.19 13.59 2.72
CA GLN A 58 3.16 14.61 2.95
C GLN A 58 2.14 14.17 3.99
N PRO A 59 1.46 15.10 4.68
CA PRO A 59 0.27 14.79 5.46
C PRO A 59 -0.84 14.27 4.55
N ILE A 60 -1.40 13.10 4.88
CA ILE A 60 -2.43 12.42 4.08
C ILE A 60 -3.68 12.06 4.88
N SER A 61 -3.94 12.77 5.98
CA SER A 61 -5.11 12.56 6.84
C SER A 61 -6.45 12.60 6.08
N TYR A 62 -6.50 13.31 4.95
CA TYR A 62 -7.66 13.31 4.05
C TYR A 62 -7.95 11.94 3.43
N LEU A 63 -7.00 11.01 3.44
CA LEU A 63 -7.20 9.62 3.01
C LEU A 63 -7.70 8.72 4.15
N THR A 64 -7.50 9.10 5.41
CA THR A 64 -7.84 8.29 6.59
C THR A 64 -9.13 8.73 7.28
N THR A 65 -9.57 9.97 7.06
CA THR A 65 -10.81 10.49 7.62
C THR A 65 -11.99 10.26 6.69
N HIS A 66 -13.04 9.60 7.19
CA HIS A 66 -14.31 9.63 6.49
C HIS A 66 -14.92 11.03 6.63
N ARG A 67 -15.33 11.65 5.53
CA ARG A 67 -16.25 12.78 5.60
C ARG A 67 -17.47 12.30 6.37
N ASN A 68 -17.77 12.98 7.47
CA ASN A 68 -19.05 12.85 8.16
C ASN A 68 -20.14 13.35 7.19
N ASP A 69 -20.60 12.45 6.34
CA ASP A 69 -21.85 12.66 5.64
C ASP A 69 -22.92 12.43 6.70
N SER A 70 -23.44 13.53 7.25
CA SER A 70 -24.45 13.56 8.33
C SER A 70 -25.73 12.78 8.00
N ASN A 71 -25.84 12.25 6.80
CA ASN A 71 -26.96 11.46 6.30
C ASN A 71 -26.82 9.95 6.46
N PHE A 72 -25.64 9.44 6.84
CA PHE A 72 -25.43 8.01 7.07
C PHE A 72 -25.12 7.70 8.53
N ASN A 73 -26.12 7.13 9.20
CA ASN A 73 -26.00 6.62 10.59
C ASN A 73 -25.15 5.32 10.70
N PHE A 74 -24.26 5.03 9.74
CA PHE A 74 -23.38 3.89 9.81
C PHE A 74 -22.09 4.28 10.54
N LYS A 75 -21.81 3.57 11.63
CA LYS A 75 -20.52 3.62 12.29
C LYS A 75 -19.50 2.88 11.40
N THR A 76 -18.89 3.59 10.46
CA THR A 76 -17.89 3.04 9.57
C THR A 76 -16.62 2.74 10.35
N THR A 77 -16.11 1.52 10.21
CA THR A 77 -14.79 1.14 10.74
C THR A 77 -13.73 1.73 9.82
N TYR A 78 -12.81 2.50 10.38
CA TYR A 78 -11.67 3.04 9.62
C TYR A 78 -10.77 1.89 9.18
N ASP A 79 -10.48 1.83 7.88
CA ASP A 79 -9.62 0.83 7.25
C ASP A 79 -8.15 1.30 7.16
N GLU A 80 -7.91 2.58 7.40
CA GLU A 80 -6.60 3.21 7.29
C GLU A 80 -6.20 3.94 8.57
N VAL A 81 -4.89 3.93 8.82
CA VAL A 81 -4.23 4.69 9.88
C VAL A 81 -3.08 5.47 9.26
N GLU A 82 -2.95 6.75 9.57
CA GLU A 82 -1.81 7.54 9.11
C GLU A 82 -0.61 7.35 10.04
N PHE A 83 0.54 6.98 9.45
CA PHE A 83 1.78 6.75 10.17
C PHE A 83 2.27 8.01 10.91
N SER A 84 2.14 9.16 10.28
CA SER A 84 2.57 10.44 10.87
C SER A 84 1.74 10.84 12.08
N ASP A 85 0.47 10.46 12.14
CA ASP A 85 -0.38 10.69 13.31
C ASP A 85 -0.06 9.70 14.43
N LEU A 86 0.15 8.43 14.09
CA LEU A 86 0.47 7.38 15.05
C LEU A 86 1.82 7.61 15.74
N PHE A 87 2.80 8.16 15.02
CA PHE A 87 4.17 8.39 15.50
C PHE A 87 4.55 9.89 15.52
N ARG A 88 3.58 10.75 15.80
CA ARG A 88 3.78 12.21 15.81
C ARG A 88 4.87 12.63 16.79
N GLU A 89 4.82 12.11 18.00
CA GLU A 89 5.79 12.42 19.06
C GLU A 89 7.18 11.83 18.79
N GLN A 90 7.24 10.73 18.03
CA GLN A 90 8.49 10.06 17.68
C GLN A 90 9.12 10.60 16.39
N GLN A 91 8.62 11.72 15.88
CA GLN A 91 9.12 12.34 14.65
C GLN A 91 9.07 11.38 13.45
N ALA A 92 7.88 10.93 13.10
CA ALA A 92 7.61 9.93 12.06
C ALA A 92 8.41 10.13 10.76
N GLY A 93 8.63 11.38 10.33
CA GLY A 93 9.39 11.71 9.12
C GLY A 93 10.88 11.32 9.17
N ASN A 94 11.43 11.01 10.35
CA ASN A 94 12.83 10.59 10.51
C ASN A 94 13.08 9.12 10.14
N ILE A 95 12.04 8.34 9.82
CA ILE A 95 12.21 6.98 9.34
C ILE A 95 13.02 6.96 8.03
N ARG A 96 13.87 5.95 7.85
CA ARG A 96 14.60 5.77 6.60
C ARG A 96 13.66 5.35 5.48
N PHE A 97 13.86 5.87 4.31
CA PHE A 97 13.07 5.51 3.14
C PHE A 97 13.19 4.01 2.81
N SER A 98 14.39 3.43 2.90
CA SER A 98 14.60 1.98 2.75
C SER A 98 13.78 1.15 3.75
N SER A 99 13.58 1.64 4.98
CA SER A 99 12.73 0.94 5.98
C SER A 99 11.25 1.02 5.61
N VAL A 100 10.79 2.13 5.01
CA VAL A 100 9.42 2.25 4.50
C VAL A 100 9.19 1.29 3.33
N LEU A 101 10.12 1.22 2.38
CA LEU A 101 10.07 0.25 1.29
C LEU A 101 10.04 -1.19 1.81
N ARG A 102 10.88 -1.51 2.80
CA ARG A 102 10.87 -2.83 3.45
C ARG A 102 9.52 -3.15 4.06
N MET A 103 8.92 -2.23 4.82
CA MET A 103 7.60 -2.45 5.41
C MET A 103 6.55 -2.76 4.35
N ASN A 104 6.61 -2.08 3.21
CA ASN A 104 5.68 -2.24 2.11
C ASN A 104 5.89 -3.54 1.29
N ALA A 105 7.08 -4.14 1.38
CA ALA A 105 7.50 -5.33 0.62
C ALA A 105 7.87 -6.52 1.52
N THR A 106 7.47 -6.52 2.79
CA THR A 106 7.75 -7.62 3.73
C THR A 106 6.79 -8.77 3.51
N PHE A 107 7.18 -9.70 2.65
CA PHE A 107 6.38 -10.87 2.33
C PHE A 107 6.50 -11.97 3.39
N PRO A 108 5.40 -12.58 3.83
CA PRO A 108 5.40 -13.69 4.78
C PRO A 108 6.39 -14.79 4.38
N TYR A 109 7.09 -15.39 5.34
CA TYR A 109 8.11 -16.45 5.17
C TYR A 109 9.42 -16.03 4.48
N ILE A 110 9.46 -14.93 3.71
CA ILE A 110 10.68 -14.43 3.08
C ILE A 110 11.37 -13.43 4.01
N LEU A 111 10.64 -12.45 4.50
CA LEU A 111 11.11 -11.46 5.45
C LEU A 111 10.24 -11.47 6.72
N PRO A 112 10.83 -11.26 7.91
CA PRO A 112 10.06 -11.16 9.14
C PRO A 112 9.19 -9.89 9.13
N ALA A 113 7.98 -9.97 9.71
CA ALA A 113 7.14 -8.81 9.94
C ALA A 113 7.93 -7.69 10.65
N VAL A 114 7.66 -6.45 10.29
CA VAL A 114 8.32 -5.30 10.89
C VAL A 114 7.56 -4.87 12.13
N SER A 115 8.24 -4.94 13.29
CA SER A 115 7.68 -4.42 14.54
C SER A 115 7.96 -2.92 14.66
N LEU A 116 6.90 -2.15 14.91
CA LEU A 116 6.98 -0.71 15.14
C LEU A 116 7.13 -0.43 16.65
N PRO A 117 7.81 0.68 17.02
CA PRO A 117 8.02 1.04 18.43
C PRO A 117 6.77 1.70 19.03
N SER A 118 5.70 0.94 19.15
CA SER A 118 4.40 1.35 19.68
C SER A 118 3.97 0.46 20.85
N GLU A 119 3.06 0.95 21.68
CA GLU A 119 2.42 0.19 22.74
C GLU A 119 0.88 0.34 22.62
N PRO A 120 0.15 -0.76 22.34
CA PRO A 120 0.65 -2.11 22.07
C PRO A 120 1.54 -2.16 20.83
N MET A 121 2.44 -3.15 20.77
CA MET A 121 3.34 -3.35 19.64
C MET A 121 2.55 -3.62 18.36
N ILE A 122 2.74 -2.79 17.36
CA ILE A 122 2.16 -2.95 16.03
C ILE A 122 3.19 -3.66 15.13
N GLN A 123 2.71 -4.65 14.38
CA GLN A 123 3.50 -5.30 13.34
C GLN A 123 2.90 -5.00 11.97
N VAL A 124 3.77 -4.81 10.99
CA VAL A 124 3.36 -4.56 9.60
C VAL A 124 3.99 -5.55 8.65
N MET A 125 3.26 -5.81 7.58
CA MET A 125 3.64 -6.70 6.48
C MET A 125 3.30 -6.05 5.14
N ASP A 126 3.58 -6.79 4.09
CA ASP A 126 3.39 -6.43 2.69
C ASP A 126 2.04 -5.73 2.40
N ALA A 127 2.09 -4.71 1.56
CA ALA A 127 0.91 -3.98 1.10
C ALA A 127 0.00 -4.87 0.25
N GLY A 128 0.57 -5.84 -0.48
CA GLY A 128 -0.16 -6.75 -1.35
C GLY A 128 -1.21 -7.60 -0.64
N ILE A 129 -1.15 -7.72 0.69
CA ILE A 129 -2.20 -8.40 1.46
C ILE A 129 -3.54 -7.65 1.37
N ARG A 130 -3.51 -6.31 1.25
CA ARG A 130 -4.71 -5.46 1.31
C ARG A 130 -4.98 -4.64 0.07
N ASP A 131 -3.94 -4.21 -0.63
CA ASP A 131 -4.02 -3.29 -1.77
C ASP A 131 -2.79 -3.48 -2.67
N ASN A 132 -2.73 -4.62 -3.36
CA ASN A 132 -1.54 -5.07 -4.10
C ASN A 132 -1.07 -4.08 -5.17
N THR A 133 -2.00 -3.39 -5.81
CA THR A 133 -1.72 -2.43 -6.89
C THR A 133 -1.88 -0.97 -6.45
N GLY A 134 -2.25 -0.72 -5.18
CA GLY A 134 -2.54 0.62 -4.70
C GLY A 134 -3.85 1.22 -5.23
N MET A 135 -4.69 0.40 -5.88
CA MET A 135 -5.95 0.83 -6.51
C MET A 135 -6.89 1.48 -5.50
N LYS A 136 -7.08 0.87 -4.35
CA LYS A 136 -7.99 1.36 -3.31
C LYS A 136 -7.56 2.72 -2.78
N THR A 137 -6.27 2.90 -2.53
CA THR A 137 -5.68 4.17 -2.09
C THR A 137 -5.83 5.24 -3.15
N SER A 138 -5.55 4.90 -4.41
CA SER A 138 -5.62 5.82 -5.55
C SER A 138 -7.06 6.25 -5.86
N LEU A 139 -8.02 5.33 -5.86
CA LEU A 139 -9.44 5.67 -6.05
C LEU A 139 -9.96 6.57 -4.92
N ARG A 140 -9.50 6.35 -3.70
CA ARG A 140 -9.85 7.22 -2.57
C ARG A 140 -9.28 8.63 -2.74
N PHE A 141 -8.05 8.75 -3.23
CA PHE A 141 -7.46 10.04 -3.61
C PHE A 141 -8.30 10.74 -4.68
N LEU A 142 -8.63 10.04 -5.77
CA LEU A 142 -9.46 10.58 -6.85
C LEU A 142 -10.84 11.04 -6.32
N HIS A 143 -11.49 10.23 -5.50
CA HIS A 143 -12.78 10.59 -4.91
C HIS A 143 -12.68 11.83 -4.03
N THR A 144 -11.60 11.94 -3.23
CA THR A 144 -11.39 13.09 -2.35
C THR A 144 -11.22 14.38 -3.14
N PHE A 145 -10.45 14.34 -4.22
CA PHE A 145 -10.11 15.49 -5.05
C PHE A 145 -10.95 15.63 -6.33
N ARG A 146 -12.02 14.82 -6.50
CA ARG A 146 -12.80 14.74 -7.75
C ARG A 146 -13.17 16.10 -8.32
N LYS A 147 -13.70 17.01 -7.50
CA LYS A 147 -14.13 18.36 -7.95
C LYS A 147 -12.95 19.16 -8.46
N TRP A 148 -11.83 19.15 -7.74
CA TRP A 148 -10.63 19.84 -8.16
C TRP A 148 -10.09 19.28 -9.48
N ILE A 149 -10.11 17.95 -9.64
CA ILE A 149 -9.67 17.26 -10.85
C ILE A 149 -10.57 17.67 -12.02
N GLU A 150 -11.88 17.64 -11.85
CA GLU A 150 -12.86 18.03 -12.86
C GLU A 150 -12.71 19.49 -13.30
N GLU A 151 -12.37 20.39 -12.38
CA GLU A 151 -12.23 21.82 -12.65
C GLU A 151 -10.86 22.22 -13.22
N ASN A 152 -9.80 21.44 -12.95
CA ASN A 152 -8.42 21.85 -13.19
C ASN A 152 -7.61 20.92 -14.09
N THR A 153 -8.17 19.80 -14.54
CA THR A 153 -7.47 18.83 -15.40
C THR A 153 -8.30 18.42 -16.60
N SER A 154 -7.63 17.87 -17.62
CA SER A 154 -8.30 17.31 -18.80
C SER A 154 -8.85 15.91 -18.57
N GLY A 155 -8.51 15.26 -17.48
CA GLY A 155 -8.89 13.89 -17.14
C GLY A 155 -7.85 13.19 -16.28
N VAL A 156 -8.05 11.90 -16.06
CA VAL A 156 -7.20 11.04 -15.24
C VAL A 156 -6.75 9.83 -16.06
N ILE A 157 -5.47 9.55 -16.04
CA ILE A 157 -4.91 8.28 -16.53
C ILE A 157 -4.47 7.49 -15.30
N PHE A 158 -5.04 6.30 -15.14
CA PHE A 158 -4.67 5.36 -14.09
C PHE A 158 -3.73 4.30 -14.67
N VAL A 159 -2.51 4.22 -14.17
CA VAL A 159 -1.51 3.27 -14.63
C VAL A 159 -1.30 2.19 -13.57
N ASP A 160 -1.62 0.94 -13.90
CA ASP A 160 -1.43 -0.21 -13.03
C ASP A 160 -0.17 -0.98 -13.48
N ILE A 161 0.86 -0.99 -12.65
CA ILE A 161 2.13 -1.66 -12.95
C ILE A 161 2.15 -3.01 -12.23
N ARG A 162 2.15 -4.10 -13.00
CA ARG A 162 2.11 -5.49 -12.51
C ARG A 162 3.34 -6.27 -12.93
N ASP A 163 3.73 -7.22 -12.11
CA ASP A 163 4.79 -8.20 -12.40
C ASP A 163 4.24 -9.47 -13.07
N SER A 164 2.92 -9.66 -13.07
CA SER A 164 2.24 -10.87 -13.57
C SER A 164 1.00 -10.52 -14.40
N HIS A 165 0.65 -11.41 -15.32
CA HIS A 165 -0.58 -11.29 -16.10
C HIS A 165 -1.81 -11.44 -15.20
N LYS A 166 -2.82 -10.61 -15.45
CA LYS A 166 -4.09 -10.61 -14.72
C LYS A 166 -4.87 -11.93 -14.95
N GLU A 167 -4.89 -12.40 -16.18
CA GLU A 167 -5.55 -13.66 -16.54
C GLU A 167 -4.61 -14.82 -16.26
N ARG A 168 -4.99 -15.66 -15.30
CA ARG A 168 -4.31 -16.93 -15.05
C ARG A 168 -5.19 -18.06 -15.56
N PRO A 169 -4.69 -18.94 -16.48
CA PRO A 169 -5.41 -20.14 -16.83
C PRO A 169 -5.59 -21.02 -15.59
N ILE A 170 -6.71 -21.74 -15.52
CA ILE A 170 -6.95 -22.72 -14.47
C ILE A 170 -5.93 -23.84 -14.67
N GLU A 171 -4.90 -23.86 -13.83
CA GLU A 171 -3.89 -24.91 -13.88
C GLU A 171 -4.42 -26.19 -13.23
N GLU A 172 -4.27 -27.33 -13.91
CA GLU A 172 -4.45 -28.65 -13.30
C GLU A 172 -3.37 -28.82 -12.21
N GLN A 173 -3.81 -29.08 -10.98
CA GLN A 173 -2.87 -29.25 -9.87
C GLN A 173 -2.13 -30.59 -10.01
N PRO A 174 -0.79 -30.60 -10.19
CA PRO A 174 -0.03 -31.83 -10.20
C PRO A 174 -0.14 -32.56 -8.86
N ARG A 175 0.06 -33.88 -8.84
CA ARG A 175 0.11 -34.64 -7.59
C ARG A 175 1.27 -34.15 -6.72
N LYS A 176 0.94 -33.67 -5.52
CA LYS A 176 1.88 -32.98 -4.61
C LYS A 176 2.56 -33.97 -3.67
N THR A 177 3.82 -33.70 -3.36
CA THR A 177 4.55 -34.39 -2.29
C THR A 177 4.01 -34.01 -0.90
N PHE A 178 4.35 -34.79 0.13
CA PHE A 178 3.84 -34.55 1.49
C PHE A 178 4.20 -33.15 2.03
N ILE A 179 5.41 -32.66 1.73
CA ILE A 179 5.87 -31.30 2.13
C ILE A 179 5.10 -30.22 1.36
N GLU A 180 4.86 -30.43 0.08
CA GLU A 180 4.05 -29.54 -0.75
C GLU A 180 2.60 -29.46 -0.26
N ASN A 181 2.05 -30.55 0.26
CA ASN A 181 0.71 -30.57 0.85
C ASN A 181 0.58 -29.70 2.10
N ILE A 182 1.66 -29.44 2.84
CA ILE A 182 1.67 -28.58 4.04
C ILE A 182 1.88 -27.11 3.65
N THR A 183 2.74 -26.83 2.67
CA THR A 183 3.09 -25.45 2.28
C THR A 183 2.19 -24.86 1.20
N THR A 184 1.68 -25.70 0.31
CA THR A 184 0.82 -25.30 -0.80
C THR A 184 -0.51 -24.65 -0.38
N PRO A 185 -1.23 -25.10 0.67
CA PRO A 185 -2.46 -24.45 1.07
C PRO A 185 -2.27 -22.95 1.38
N LEU A 186 -1.17 -22.58 2.03
CA LEU A 186 -0.86 -21.18 2.35
C LEU A 186 -0.51 -20.37 1.10
N GLY A 187 0.27 -20.96 0.19
CA GLY A 187 0.58 -20.34 -1.11
C GLY A 187 -0.67 -20.16 -1.97
N ASN A 188 -1.55 -21.16 -2.01
CA ASN A 188 -2.82 -21.08 -2.72
C ASN A 188 -3.77 -20.03 -2.10
N ILE A 189 -3.84 -19.95 -0.76
CA ILE A 189 -4.65 -18.93 -0.08
C ILE A 189 -4.14 -17.53 -0.46
N TYR A 190 -2.85 -17.31 -0.45
CA TYR A 190 -2.27 -16.02 -0.83
C TYR A 190 -2.52 -15.70 -2.31
N GLY A 191 -2.31 -16.67 -3.21
CA GLY A 191 -2.60 -16.51 -4.63
C GLY A 191 -4.07 -16.21 -4.90
N ASN A 192 -4.98 -16.88 -4.20
CA ASN A 192 -6.41 -16.62 -4.29
C ASN A 192 -6.78 -15.25 -3.71
N LEU A 193 -6.09 -14.80 -2.65
CA LEU A 193 -6.30 -13.47 -2.09
C LEU A 193 -5.98 -12.37 -3.11
N LEU A 194 -4.87 -12.51 -3.84
CA LEU A 194 -4.52 -11.58 -4.92
C LEU A 194 -5.55 -11.59 -6.05
N THR A 195 -6.03 -12.76 -6.45
CA THR A 195 -7.07 -12.91 -7.47
C THR A 195 -8.39 -12.26 -7.02
N ILE A 196 -8.78 -12.44 -5.77
CA ILE A 196 -9.97 -11.77 -5.19
C ILE A 196 -9.78 -10.26 -5.20
N GLN A 197 -8.59 -9.76 -4.90
CA GLN A 197 -8.30 -8.33 -4.99
C GLN A 197 -8.44 -7.82 -6.43
N ASP A 198 -7.95 -8.57 -7.42
CA ASP A 198 -8.11 -8.21 -8.83
C ASP A 198 -9.59 -8.03 -9.22
N TYR A 199 -10.46 -8.96 -8.82
CA TYR A 199 -11.91 -8.81 -9.07
C TYR A 199 -12.51 -7.59 -8.38
N ASN A 200 -12.16 -7.37 -7.12
CA ASN A 200 -12.64 -6.21 -6.37
C ASN A 200 -12.13 -4.88 -6.97
N GLN A 201 -10.94 -4.88 -7.54
CA GLN A 201 -10.36 -3.72 -8.21
C GLN A 201 -11.09 -3.39 -9.51
N ASP A 202 -11.41 -4.40 -10.32
CA ASP A 202 -12.18 -4.21 -11.55
C ASP A 202 -13.56 -3.62 -11.26
N GLU A 203 -14.24 -4.16 -10.25
CA GLU A 203 -15.52 -3.63 -9.82
C GLU A 203 -15.39 -2.19 -9.31
N SER A 204 -14.36 -1.91 -8.52
CA SER A 204 -14.08 -0.57 -8.00
C SER A 204 -13.79 0.43 -9.12
N TYR A 205 -13.09 0.00 -10.18
CA TYR A 205 -12.81 0.80 -11.35
C TYR A 205 -14.10 1.16 -12.11
N GLU A 206 -14.97 0.17 -12.34
CA GLU A 206 -16.27 0.43 -12.98
C GLU A 206 -17.15 1.39 -12.15
N TYR A 207 -17.12 1.27 -10.83
CA TYR A 207 -17.79 2.24 -9.95
C TYR A 207 -17.17 3.64 -10.06
N ALA A 208 -15.83 3.74 -10.18
CA ALA A 208 -15.17 5.03 -10.32
C ALA A 208 -15.61 5.77 -11.58
N LYS A 209 -15.81 5.07 -12.70
CA LYS A 209 -16.34 5.64 -13.93
C LYS A 209 -17.74 6.26 -13.75
N ALA A 210 -18.53 5.71 -12.85
CA ALA A 210 -19.90 6.19 -12.62
C ALA A 210 -19.99 7.52 -11.89
N TRP A 211 -18.98 7.87 -11.07
CA TRP A 211 -19.00 9.10 -10.28
C TRP A 211 -17.97 10.16 -10.72
N LEU A 212 -17.01 9.79 -11.56
CA LEU A 212 -16.06 10.74 -12.14
C LEU A 212 -16.59 11.21 -13.50
N THR A 213 -16.82 12.53 -13.64
CA THR A 213 -17.35 13.12 -14.89
C THR A 213 -16.25 13.48 -15.89
N SER A 214 -15.01 13.64 -15.42
CA SER A 214 -13.84 13.84 -16.28
C SER A 214 -13.49 12.56 -17.04
N PRO A 215 -12.87 12.65 -18.23
CA PRO A 215 -12.32 11.49 -18.91
C PRO A 215 -11.41 10.68 -17.97
N PHE A 216 -11.66 9.38 -17.90
CA PHE A 216 -10.95 8.47 -17.02
C PHE A 216 -10.50 7.25 -17.81
N ASP A 217 -9.21 7.04 -17.90
CA ASP A 217 -8.63 5.93 -18.64
C ASP A 217 -7.75 5.07 -17.72
N PHE A 218 -7.68 3.76 -18.03
CA PHE A 218 -6.94 2.77 -17.28
C PHE A 218 -5.99 2.04 -18.23
N ILE A 219 -4.69 2.01 -17.88
CA ILE A 219 -3.63 1.40 -18.67
C ILE A 219 -2.87 0.39 -17.83
#